data_aa2ed3938fa2c37bcecd1acd82e867bc
#
_entry.id   aa2ed3938fa2c37bcecd1acd82e867bc
#
_cell.length_a   1.000
_cell.length_b   1.000
_cell.length_c   1.000
_cell.angle_alpha   90.00
_cell.angle_beta   90.00
_cell.angle_gamma   90.00
#
_symmetry.space_group_name_H-M   'P 1'
#
loop_
_entity.id
_entity.type
_entity.pdbx_description
1 polymer ?
#
loop_
_entity_poly.entity_id
_entity_poly.type
_entity_poly.pdbx_seq_one_letter_code
_entity_poly.pdbx_strand_id
1 'polypeptide(L)'
;MKASKLLIVLTMLSLAACGQFDVSIEPLSTTIPTNTIEISTHTPTAVASPTEPVNPTATVVAPSPTVVLPTATQVQQIPPTSAPSTSTTATEQNVKIVLIALEDNGQSGTLVGCGDSAIPIHVTIPPTQGVLRAALEKLFSAKQQFYGESGYYNALYQSDLAVAGVTIEQGKAIIRLTGTVVLGGVCDAPRVEAQIEQTALQFSTVSDVTVFVNDVPLADVLSTR
;
A
#
# COMPACT_ATOMS: atom_id res chain seq x y z
N MET A 1 -5.74 -14.04 -65.85
CA MET A 1 -4.73 -13.61 -66.84
C MET A 1 -3.82 -12.59 -66.24
N LYS A 2 -2.53 -12.83 -66.43
CA LYS A 2 -1.31 -12.03 -66.12
C LYS A 2 -0.79 -12.03 -64.70
N ALA A 3 0.13 -12.94 -64.50
CA ALA A 3 1.20 -12.94 -63.54
C ALA A 3 2.13 -11.73 -63.76
N SER A 4 2.61 -11.10 -62.70
CA SER A 4 3.82 -10.29 -62.74
C SER A 4 4.73 -10.69 -61.62
N LYS A 5 5.74 -11.43 -61.97
CA LYS A 5 6.92 -11.77 -61.16
C LYS A 5 7.78 -10.52 -61.09
N LEU A 6 8.09 -10.05 -59.89
CA LEU A 6 9.21 -9.14 -59.68
C LEU A 6 10.22 -9.79 -58.74
N LEU A 7 11.27 -10.23 -59.35
CA LEU A 7 12.50 -10.77 -58.80
C LEU A 7 13.33 -9.57 -58.29
N ILE A 8 13.58 -9.47 -57.02
CA ILE A 8 14.59 -8.50 -56.49
C ILE A 8 15.73 -9.27 -55.85
N VAL A 9 16.85 -9.02 -56.44
CA VAL A 9 18.18 -9.56 -56.29
C VAL A 9 18.73 -9.34 -54.89
N LEU A 10 19.27 -10.44 -54.40
CA LEU A 10 20.12 -10.61 -53.23
C LEU A 10 21.43 -9.84 -53.39
N THR A 11 21.72 -8.82 -52.59
CA THR A 11 23.09 -8.32 -52.41
C THR A 11 23.50 -8.51 -50.96
N MET A 12 24.28 -9.56 -50.78
CA MET A 12 25.15 -9.78 -49.64
C MET A 12 26.20 -8.68 -49.59
N LEU A 13 26.26 -7.90 -48.52
CA LEU A 13 27.46 -7.14 -48.19
C LEU A 13 27.84 -7.46 -46.75
N SER A 14 28.79 -8.38 -46.62
CA SER A 14 29.49 -8.76 -45.40
C SER A 14 30.47 -7.63 -45.03
N LEU A 15 30.25 -6.95 -43.93
CA LEU A 15 31.34 -6.22 -43.25
C LEU A 15 31.53 -6.86 -41.86
N ALA A 16 32.57 -7.69 -41.82
CA ALA A 16 33.18 -8.12 -40.54
C ALA A 16 34.04 -6.96 -40.02
N ALA A 17 33.58 -6.30 -38.97
CA ALA A 17 34.41 -5.43 -38.15
C ALA A 17 34.61 -6.12 -36.79
N CYS A 18 35.73 -6.90 -36.69
CA CYS A 18 36.29 -7.33 -35.42
C CYS A 18 36.88 -6.07 -34.73
N GLY A 19 36.11 -5.48 -33.81
CA GLY A 19 36.65 -4.56 -32.81
C GLY A 19 37.11 -5.36 -31.62
N GLN A 20 38.40 -5.60 -31.45
CA GLN A 20 39.01 -6.06 -30.22
C GLN A 20 38.94 -4.94 -29.21
N PHE A 21 38.10 -5.06 -28.18
CA PHE A 21 38.19 -4.22 -26.99
C PHE A 21 39.24 -4.84 -26.07
N ASP A 22 40.41 -4.19 -26.01
CA ASP A 22 41.43 -4.51 -25.03
C ASP A 22 40.95 -4.00 -23.68
N VAL A 23 40.45 -4.90 -22.82
CA VAL A 23 40.10 -4.56 -21.45
C VAL A 23 41.34 -4.63 -20.60
N SER A 24 41.99 -3.48 -20.47
CA SER A 24 43.11 -3.31 -19.52
C SER A 24 42.50 -3.32 -18.10
N ILE A 25 42.63 -4.46 -17.40
CA ILE A 25 42.25 -4.57 -15.99
C ILE A 25 43.39 -4.00 -15.16
N GLU A 26 43.33 -2.71 -14.79
CA GLU A 26 44.21 -2.17 -13.74
C GLU A 26 43.78 -2.76 -12.39
N PRO A 27 44.72 -3.29 -11.61
CA PRO A 27 44.39 -3.79 -10.26
C PRO A 27 44.15 -2.59 -9.35
N LEU A 28 42.87 -2.40 -8.97
CA LEU A 28 42.47 -1.43 -7.97
C LEU A 28 43.06 -1.84 -6.62
N SER A 29 44.11 -1.12 -6.19
CA SER A 29 44.67 -1.30 -4.85
C SER A 29 43.64 -0.82 -3.82
N THR A 30 42.92 -1.78 -3.26
CA THR A 30 42.01 -1.57 -2.13
C THR A 30 42.84 -1.37 -0.86
N THR A 31 43.11 -0.13 -0.51
CA THR A 31 43.55 0.22 0.84
C THR A 31 42.31 0.21 1.73
N ILE A 32 42.17 -0.84 2.53
CA ILE A 32 41.14 -0.94 3.56
C ILE A 32 41.56 -0.01 4.71
N PRO A 33 40.83 1.06 5.04
CA PRO A 33 41.09 1.79 6.27
C PRO A 33 40.68 0.93 7.46
N THR A 34 41.67 0.53 8.25
CA THR A 34 41.44 -0.12 9.55
C THR A 34 40.87 0.92 10.51
N ASN A 35 39.55 1.00 10.60
CA ASN A 35 38.91 1.76 11.66
C ASN A 35 39.06 0.97 12.96
N THR A 36 39.98 1.42 13.82
CA THR A 36 40.11 0.98 15.19
C THR A 36 38.87 1.49 15.96
N ILE A 37 37.96 0.59 16.29
CA ILE A 37 36.84 0.89 17.18
C ILE A 37 37.40 0.95 18.59
N GLU A 38 37.51 2.17 19.15
CA GLU A 38 37.72 2.35 20.58
C GLU A 38 36.42 2.01 21.31
N ILE A 39 36.42 0.91 22.02
CA ILE A 39 35.31 0.51 22.90
C ILE A 39 35.41 1.35 24.16
N SER A 40 34.64 2.43 24.23
CA SER A 40 34.43 3.18 25.45
C SER A 40 33.54 2.36 26.39
N THR A 41 34.16 1.78 27.41
CA THR A 41 33.46 1.08 28.50
C THR A 41 32.78 2.11 29.38
N HIS A 42 31.50 2.41 29.15
CA HIS A 42 30.70 3.17 30.11
C HIS A 42 30.17 2.24 31.20
N THR A 43 30.70 2.38 32.39
CA THR A 43 30.19 1.75 33.61
C THR A 43 28.77 2.26 33.86
N PRO A 44 27.74 1.38 34.02
CA PRO A 44 26.41 1.84 34.36
C PRO A 44 26.39 2.27 35.85
N THR A 45 26.19 3.55 36.05
CA THR A 45 25.85 4.10 37.39
C THR A 45 24.40 3.70 37.69
N ALA A 46 24.24 2.94 38.79
CA ALA A 46 22.94 2.54 39.31
C ALA A 46 22.13 3.80 39.72
N VAL A 47 21.04 4.07 39.01
CA VAL A 47 20.05 5.08 39.37
C VAL A 47 19.04 4.44 40.32
N ALA A 48 18.91 5.03 41.49
CA ALA A 48 17.99 4.63 42.55
C ALA A 48 16.54 4.68 42.11
N SER A 49 15.79 3.64 42.47
CA SER A 49 14.34 3.51 42.28
C SER A 49 13.59 4.63 43.01
N PRO A 50 12.68 5.39 42.36
CA PRO A 50 11.81 6.30 43.08
C PRO A 50 10.68 5.51 43.77
N THR A 51 10.54 5.78 45.07
CA THR A 51 9.50 5.32 45.98
C THR A 51 8.12 5.76 45.46
N GLU A 52 7.18 4.81 45.32
CA GLU A 52 5.78 5.09 45.03
C GLU A 52 5.13 6.00 46.07
N PRO A 53 4.39 7.05 45.68
CA PRO A 53 3.51 7.75 46.60
C PRO A 53 2.17 7.00 46.74
N VAL A 54 1.84 6.67 47.96
CA VAL A 54 0.54 6.09 48.36
C VAL A 54 -0.61 6.99 47.96
N ASN A 55 -1.54 6.41 47.16
CA ASN A 55 -2.78 7.03 46.73
C ASN A 55 -3.81 7.05 47.89
N PRO A 56 -4.39 8.20 48.27
CA PRO A 56 -5.48 8.24 49.25
C PRO A 56 -6.76 7.73 48.62
N THR A 57 -7.35 6.74 49.27
CA THR A 57 -8.67 6.16 48.94
C THR A 57 -9.75 7.24 49.06
N ALA A 58 -10.25 7.71 47.92
CA ALA A 58 -11.46 8.54 47.88
C ALA A 58 -12.70 7.64 47.89
N THR A 59 -13.41 7.67 49.01
CA THR A 59 -14.73 7.05 49.17
C THR A 59 -15.74 7.86 48.35
N VAL A 60 -16.15 7.34 47.19
CA VAL A 60 -17.24 7.92 46.40
C VAL A 60 -18.57 7.37 46.91
N VAL A 61 -19.30 8.25 47.58
CA VAL A 61 -20.71 8.01 47.93
C VAL A 61 -21.55 8.11 46.65
N ALA A 62 -22.14 7.01 46.21
CA ALA A 62 -23.06 6.99 45.08
C ALA A 62 -24.40 7.66 45.43
N PRO A 63 -24.91 8.59 44.62
CA PRO A 63 -26.27 9.07 44.76
C PRO A 63 -27.26 8.00 44.26
N SER A 64 -28.27 7.72 45.07
CA SER A 64 -29.40 6.84 44.78
C SER A 64 -30.19 7.35 43.56
N PRO A 65 -30.51 6.51 42.55
CA PRO A 65 -31.34 6.96 41.46
C PRO A 65 -32.79 7.08 41.86
N THR A 66 -33.33 8.29 41.81
CA THR A 66 -34.80 8.54 41.95
C THR A 66 -35.47 8.03 40.66
N VAL A 67 -36.25 6.97 40.78
CA VAL A 67 -37.08 6.47 39.71
C VAL A 67 -38.23 7.44 39.45
N VAL A 68 -38.14 8.20 38.36
CA VAL A 68 -39.29 8.96 37.84
C VAL A 68 -40.03 8.06 36.86
N LEU A 69 -41.26 7.71 37.21
CA LEU A 69 -42.17 6.94 36.38
C LEU A 69 -42.58 7.79 35.16
N PRO A 70 -42.34 7.44 33.91
CA PRO A 70 -42.83 8.19 32.79
C PRO A 70 -44.34 7.94 32.60
N THR A 71 -45.10 9.02 32.64
CA THR A 71 -46.50 9.06 32.24
C THR A 71 -46.60 8.72 30.77
N ALA A 72 -47.33 7.64 30.46
CA ALA A 72 -47.55 7.18 29.08
C ALA A 72 -48.38 8.23 28.34
N THR A 73 -47.76 9.07 27.52
CA THR A 73 -48.48 9.86 26.51
C THR A 73 -48.73 8.95 25.32
N GLN A 74 -49.96 8.68 25.02
CA GLN A 74 -50.37 7.98 23.80
C GLN A 74 -50.00 8.82 22.59
N VAL A 75 -48.97 8.38 21.89
CA VAL A 75 -48.65 8.89 20.56
C VAL A 75 -49.61 8.23 19.57
N GLN A 76 -50.47 9.04 18.97
CA GLN A 76 -51.33 8.64 17.86
C GLN A 76 -50.43 8.10 16.73
N GLN A 77 -50.58 6.82 16.41
CA GLN A 77 -49.96 6.15 15.31
C GLN A 77 -50.50 6.72 13.99
N ILE A 78 -49.70 7.56 13.33
CA ILE A 78 -49.90 7.94 11.95
C ILE A 78 -49.59 6.73 11.08
N PRO A 79 -50.45 6.29 10.14
CA PRO A 79 -50.13 5.17 9.25
C PRO A 79 -48.86 5.52 8.47
N PRO A 80 -47.95 4.56 8.29
CA PRO A 80 -46.73 4.79 7.48
C PRO A 80 -47.20 5.06 6.04
N THR A 81 -47.04 6.30 5.60
CA THR A 81 -47.07 6.62 4.18
C THR A 81 -45.89 5.93 3.54
N SER A 82 -46.16 4.87 2.76
CA SER A 82 -45.18 4.19 1.95
C SER A 82 -44.53 5.17 1.00
N ALA A 83 -43.39 5.71 1.35
CA ALA A 83 -42.56 6.44 0.40
C ALA A 83 -42.18 5.47 -0.74
N PRO A 84 -42.29 5.89 -2.02
CA PRO A 84 -41.84 5.06 -3.11
C PRO A 84 -40.35 4.82 -2.92
N SER A 85 -39.96 3.56 -2.68
CA SER A 85 -38.57 3.13 -2.74
C SER A 85 -38.10 3.29 -4.18
N THR A 86 -37.55 4.43 -4.48
CA THR A 86 -36.80 4.64 -5.73
C THR A 86 -35.55 3.77 -5.57
N SER A 87 -35.62 2.54 -6.06
CA SER A 87 -34.45 1.72 -6.29
C SER A 87 -33.64 2.38 -7.39
N THR A 88 -32.83 3.39 -7.00
CA THR A 88 -31.79 3.89 -7.86
C THR A 88 -30.83 2.72 -8.03
N THR A 89 -30.83 2.09 -9.20
CA THR A 89 -29.84 1.12 -9.59
C THR A 89 -28.51 1.84 -9.54
N ALA A 90 -27.85 1.73 -8.40
CA ALA A 90 -26.56 2.34 -8.18
C ALA A 90 -25.57 1.65 -9.14
N THR A 91 -25.12 2.37 -10.17
CA THR A 91 -24.20 1.86 -11.17
C THR A 91 -22.86 1.61 -10.49
N GLU A 92 -22.43 0.37 -10.47
CA GLU A 92 -21.11 -0.03 -9.97
C GLU A 92 -19.99 0.80 -10.63
N GLN A 93 -18.96 1.13 -9.88
CA GLN A 93 -17.80 1.86 -10.37
C GLN A 93 -16.62 0.91 -10.57
N ASN A 94 -15.94 1.05 -11.71
CA ASN A 94 -14.71 0.32 -11.99
C ASN A 94 -13.50 1.12 -11.52
N VAL A 95 -12.65 0.48 -10.73
CA VAL A 95 -11.35 0.99 -10.30
C VAL A 95 -10.27 -0.07 -10.53
N LYS A 96 -9.02 0.29 -10.31
CA LYS A 96 -7.92 -0.67 -10.35
C LYS A 96 -7.38 -0.85 -8.94
N ILE A 97 -7.00 -2.08 -8.61
CA ILE A 97 -6.07 -2.39 -7.52
C ILE A 97 -4.79 -2.89 -8.14
N VAL A 98 -3.66 -2.70 -7.47
CA VAL A 98 -2.38 -3.13 -8.00
C VAL A 98 -1.91 -4.40 -7.30
N LEU A 99 -1.51 -5.39 -8.07
CA LEU A 99 -0.92 -6.64 -7.63
C LEU A 99 0.47 -6.82 -8.27
N ILE A 100 1.18 -7.88 -7.92
CA ILE A 100 2.57 -8.07 -8.32
C ILE A 100 2.72 -9.31 -9.20
N ALA A 101 3.33 -9.13 -10.36
CA ALA A 101 3.87 -10.24 -11.15
C ALA A 101 5.32 -10.47 -10.70
N LEU A 102 5.57 -11.63 -10.08
CA LEU A 102 6.88 -11.97 -9.56
C LEU A 102 7.84 -12.29 -10.71
N GLU A 103 9.10 -11.86 -10.58
CA GLU A 103 10.18 -12.14 -11.54
C GLU A 103 9.90 -11.72 -12.99
N ASP A 104 8.96 -10.79 -13.18
CA ASP A 104 8.51 -10.32 -14.50
C ASP A 104 9.43 -9.27 -15.13
N ASN A 105 10.33 -8.69 -14.35
CA ASN A 105 11.34 -7.70 -14.79
C ASN A 105 10.77 -6.50 -15.56
N GLY A 106 9.58 -6.03 -15.22
CA GLY A 106 8.93 -4.89 -15.86
C GLY A 106 8.29 -5.20 -17.22
N GLN A 107 8.16 -6.47 -17.61
CA GLN A 107 7.64 -6.87 -18.92
C GLN A 107 6.13 -6.63 -19.03
N SER A 108 5.37 -6.88 -17.98
CA SER A 108 3.90 -6.79 -17.99
C SER A 108 3.36 -5.55 -17.30
N GLY A 109 4.20 -4.80 -16.59
CA GLY A 109 3.79 -3.64 -15.79
C GLY A 109 4.93 -2.72 -15.39
N THR A 110 4.70 -1.89 -14.40
CA THR A 110 5.73 -1.00 -13.86
C THR A 110 6.74 -1.82 -13.06
N LEU A 111 8.03 -1.69 -13.40
CA LEU A 111 9.11 -2.37 -12.66
C LEU A 111 9.10 -1.97 -11.19
N VAL A 112 9.18 -2.97 -10.31
CA VAL A 112 9.27 -2.84 -8.86
C VAL A 112 10.57 -3.50 -8.39
N GLY A 113 10.97 -3.27 -7.15
CA GLY A 113 12.14 -3.91 -6.56
C GLY A 113 12.09 -5.44 -6.67
N CYS A 114 13.26 -6.08 -6.61
CA CYS A 114 13.45 -7.54 -6.78
C CYS A 114 13.10 -8.08 -8.19
N GLY A 115 13.05 -7.25 -9.22
CA GLY A 115 12.73 -7.69 -10.57
C GLY A 115 11.26 -8.05 -10.78
N ASP A 116 10.37 -7.50 -9.97
CA ASP A 116 8.93 -7.72 -10.10
C ASP A 116 8.25 -6.62 -10.92
N SER A 117 6.97 -6.84 -11.26
CA SER A 117 6.15 -5.83 -11.95
C SER A 117 4.85 -5.56 -11.21
N ALA A 118 4.50 -4.31 -11.07
CA ALA A 118 3.21 -3.88 -10.55
C ALA A 118 2.15 -3.91 -11.66
N ILE A 119 1.10 -4.69 -11.45
CA ILE A 119 0.05 -4.97 -12.44
C ILE A 119 -1.29 -4.38 -11.95
N PRO A 120 -1.87 -3.42 -12.69
CA PRO A 120 -3.19 -2.90 -12.36
C PRO A 120 -4.29 -3.87 -12.79
N ILE A 121 -5.13 -4.30 -11.83
CA ILE A 121 -6.25 -5.21 -12.01
C ILE A 121 -7.56 -4.46 -11.85
N HIS A 122 -8.46 -4.57 -12.84
CA HIS A 122 -9.79 -3.97 -12.76
C HIS A 122 -10.66 -4.71 -11.74
N VAL A 123 -11.28 -3.95 -10.86
CA VAL A 123 -12.22 -4.43 -9.85
C VAL A 123 -13.41 -3.49 -9.76
N THR A 124 -14.55 -4.03 -9.32
CA THR A 124 -15.77 -3.28 -9.13
C THR A 124 -15.93 -2.88 -7.66
N ILE A 125 -16.34 -1.65 -7.42
CA ILE A 125 -16.68 -1.10 -6.12
C ILE A 125 -18.11 -0.54 -6.12
N PRO A 126 -18.78 -0.45 -4.96
CA PRO A 126 -20.04 0.28 -4.83
C PRO A 126 -19.87 1.75 -5.22
N PRO A 127 -20.93 2.39 -5.74
CA PRO A 127 -20.88 3.81 -6.08
C PRO A 127 -20.54 4.65 -4.85
N THR A 128 -19.51 5.50 -5.00
CA THR A 128 -19.05 6.40 -3.93
C THR A 128 -18.37 7.62 -4.52
N GLN A 129 -18.38 8.72 -3.76
CA GLN A 129 -17.56 9.90 -4.08
C GLN A 129 -16.12 9.74 -3.58
N GLY A 130 -15.88 8.92 -2.58
CA GLY A 130 -14.54 8.61 -2.05
C GLY A 130 -13.87 7.46 -2.80
N VAL A 131 -13.74 7.57 -4.13
CA VAL A 131 -13.31 6.47 -5.01
C VAL A 131 -11.90 5.95 -4.66
N LEU A 132 -10.96 6.85 -4.34
CA LEU A 132 -9.61 6.45 -3.91
C LEU A 132 -9.63 5.64 -2.60
N ARG A 133 -10.41 6.10 -1.61
CA ARG A 133 -10.60 5.36 -0.36
C ARG A 133 -11.14 3.95 -0.64
N ALA A 134 -12.20 3.85 -1.45
CA ALA A 134 -12.83 2.57 -1.77
C ALA A 134 -11.92 1.64 -2.56
N ALA A 135 -11.06 2.16 -3.44
CA ALA A 135 -10.05 1.37 -4.15
C ALA A 135 -9.01 0.79 -3.17
N LEU A 136 -8.54 1.58 -2.20
CA LEU A 136 -7.61 1.11 -1.16
C LEU A 136 -8.29 0.08 -0.23
N GLU A 137 -9.52 0.32 0.20
CA GLU A 137 -10.28 -0.64 0.99
C GLU A 137 -10.48 -1.97 0.23
N LYS A 138 -10.71 -1.89 -1.09
CA LYS A 138 -10.79 -3.08 -1.95
C LYS A 138 -9.46 -3.82 -2.01
N LEU A 139 -8.34 -3.11 -2.15
CA LEU A 139 -7.00 -3.69 -2.11
C LEU A 139 -6.74 -4.40 -0.77
N PHE A 140 -7.02 -3.74 0.36
CA PHE A 140 -6.79 -4.30 1.70
C PHE A 140 -7.74 -5.43 2.06
N SER A 141 -8.89 -5.53 1.39
CA SER A 141 -9.83 -6.65 1.54
C SER A 141 -9.35 -7.94 0.88
N ALA A 142 -8.39 -7.87 -0.02
CA ALA A 142 -7.80 -9.03 -0.69
C ALA A 142 -6.82 -9.73 0.27
N LYS A 143 -7.26 -10.81 0.92
CA LYS A 143 -6.47 -11.56 1.91
C LYS A 143 -5.83 -12.83 1.33
N GLN A 144 -5.90 -13.05 0.04
CA GLN A 144 -5.26 -14.18 -0.62
C GLN A 144 -3.85 -13.81 -1.05
N GLN A 145 -2.89 -14.70 -0.84
CA GLN A 145 -1.50 -14.53 -1.27
C GLN A 145 -1.38 -14.41 -2.80
N PHE A 146 -2.17 -15.21 -3.53
CA PHE A 146 -2.30 -15.12 -4.97
C PHE A 146 -3.74 -14.80 -5.31
N TYR A 147 -3.95 -13.77 -6.10
CA TYR A 147 -5.26 -13.20 -6.37
C TYR A 147 -6.01 -13.98 -7.46
N GLY A 148 -7.07 -14.66 -7.07
CA GLY A 148 -7.91 -15.46 -7.97
C GLY A 148 -7.09 -16.44 -8.80
N GLU A 149 -7.44 -16.57 -10.07
CA GLU A 149 -6.74 -17.43 -11.05
C GLU A 149 -5.60 -16.70 -11.77
N SER A 150 -5.38 -15.39 -11.48
CA SER A 150 -4.38 -14.59 -12.18
C SER A 150 -2.93 -14.99 -11.86
N GLY A 151 -2.71 -15.62 -10.70
CA GLY A 151 -1.37 -15.93 -10.20
C GLY A 151 -0.57 -14.71 -9.70
N TYR A 152 -1.15 -13.50 -9.74
CA TYR A 152 -0.48 -12.31 -9.22
C TYR A 152 -0.39 -12.33 -7.71
N TYR A 153 0.78 -11.98 -7.21
CA TYR A 153 1.09 -11.97 -5.79
C TYR A 153 0.55 -10.70 -5.13
N ASN A 154 0.03 -10.86 -3.92
CA ASN A 154 -0.41 -9.77 -3.08
C ASN A 154 0.47 -9.68 -1.83
N ALA A 155 1.40 -8.76 -1.77
CA ALA A 155 2.31 -8.58 -0.63
C ALA A 155 1.59 -8.10 0.65
N LEU A 156 0.34 -7.64 0.52
CA LEU A 156 -0.50 -7.18 1.63
C LEU A 156 -1.38 -8.29 2.26
N TYR A 157 -1.30 -9.53 1.78
CA TYR A 157 -2.24 -10.59 2.16
C TYR A 157 -2.27 -10.90 3.66
N GLN A 158 -1.15 -10.75 4.36
CA GLN A 158 -1.03 -10.96 5.80
C GLN A 158 -1.23 -9.67 6.62
N SER A 159 -1.18 -8.51 5.96
CA SER A 159 -1.33 -7.23 6.62
C SER A 159 -2.78 -6.98 7.00
N ASP A 160 -2.98 -6.32 8.13
CA ASP A 160 -4.29 -5.86 8.57
C ASP A 160 -4.30 -4.34 8.60
N LEU A 161 -4.73 -3.76 7.48
CA LEU A 161 -4.75 -2.32 7.25
C LEU A 161 -6.17 -1.82 7.02
N ALA A 162 -6.46 -0.67 7.60
CA ALA A 162 -7.70 0.07 7.38
C ALA A 162 -7.41 1.51 6.98
N VAL A 163 -8.24 2.09 6.11
CA VAL A 163 -8.11 3.49 5.69
C VAL A 163 -8.73 4.40 6.75
N ALA A 164 -7.90 5.08 7.53
CA ALA A 164 -8.34 6.09 8.50
C ALA A 164 -8.74 7.39 7.81
N GLY A 165 -7.95 7.85 6.83
CA GLY A 165 -8.21 9.10 6.11
C GLY A 165 -7.54 9.15 4.75
N VAL A 166 -8.16 9.91 3.83
CA VAL A 166 -7.57 10.26 2.53
C VAL A 166 -7.88 11.73 2.27
N THR A 167 -6.85 12.51 1.98
CA THR A 167 -6.96 13.92 1.58
C THR A 167 -6.19 14.11 0.29
N ILE A 168 -6.74 14.88 -0.66
CA ILE A 168 -6.04 15.21 -1.91
C ILE A 168 -5.94 16.74 -1.96
N GLU A 169 -4.72 17.26 -1.96
CA GLU A 169 -4.43 18.68 -2.02
C GLU A 169 -3.39 18.96 -3.11
N GLN A 170 -3.73 19.80 -4.06
CA GLN A 170 -2.84 20.19 -5.17
C GLN A 170 -2.22 18.99 -5.92
N GLY A 171 -2.99 17.91 -6.08
CA GLY A 171 -2.52 16.69 -6.73
C GLY A 171 -1.76 15.72 -5.83
N LYS A 172 -1.49 16.07 -4.58
CA LYS A 172 -0.87 15.20 -3.59
C LYS A 172 -1.92 14.48 -2.76
N ALA A 173 -1.94 13.15 -2.82
CA ALA A 173 -2.76 12.32 -1.94
C ALA A 173 -2.01 12.03 -0.63
N ILE A 174 -2.62 12.38 0.49
CA ILE A 174 -2.17 12.03 1.83
C ILE A 174 -3.07 10.92 2.33
N ILE A 175 -2.51 9.72 2.46
CA ILE A 175 -3.23 8.51 2.87
C ILE A 175 -2.80 8.15 4.29
N ARG A 176 -3.76 8.11 5.20
CA ARG A 176 -3.56 7.68 6.58
C ARG A 176 -4.19 6.31 6.77
N LEU A 177 -3.37 5.36 7.15
CA LEU A 177 -3.75 3.99 7.44
C LEU A 177 -3.61 3.71 8.93
N THR A 178 -4.40 2.79 9.44
CA THR A 178 -4.24 2.18 10.76
C THR A 178 -4.08 0.67 10.60
N GLY A 179 -3.44 0.04 11.58
CA GLY A 179 -3.28 -1.40 11.60
C GLY A 179 -1.83 -1.86 11.53
N THR A 180 -1.59 -3.04 10.99
CA THR A 180 -0.28 -3.68 10.98
C THR A 180 0.11 -4.09 9.57
N VAL A 181 1.31 -3.68 9.14
CA VAL A 181 1.97 -4.23 7.95
C VAL A 181 2.70 -5.51 8.35
N VAL A 182 2.56 -6.56 7.56
CA VAL A 182 3.32 -7.81 7.71
C VAL A 182 4.03 -8.10 6.40
N LEU A 183 5.34 -8.27 6.44
CA LEU A 183 6.17 -8.59 5.28
C LEU A 183 6.56 -10.07 5.31
N GLY A 184 6.37 -10.78 4.22
CA GLY A 184 6.79 -12.18 4.06
C GLY A 184 8.28 -12.34 3.74
N GLY A 185 8.97 -11.24 3.37
CA GLY A 185 10.38 -11.20 3.05
C GLY A 185 10.87 -9.84 2.64
N VAL A 186 12.17 -9.70 2.39
CA VAL A 186 12.81 -8.41 2.05
C VAL A 186 12.26 -7.76 0.77
N CYS A 187 11.79 -8.56 -0.16
CA CYS A 187 11.21 -8.06 -1.40
C CYS A 187 9.78 -7.53 -1.22
N ASP A 188 9.11 -7.82 -0.10
CA ASP A 188 7.75 -7.34 0.11
C ASP A 188 7.68 -5.85 0.43
N ALA A 189 8.74 -5.26 0.96
CA ALA A 189 8.76 -3.82 1.22
C ALA A 189 8.48 -2.98 -0.05
N PRO A 190 9.25 -3.09 -1.14
CA PRO A 190 8.94 -2.35 -2.38
C PRO A 190 7.63 -2.80 -3.04
N ARG A 191 7.18 -4.03 -2.84
CA ARG A 191 5.88 -4.52 -3.36
C ARG A 191 4.71 -3.85 -2.67
N VAL A 192 4.74 -3.79 -1.33
CA VAL A 192 3.70 -3.12 -0.51
C VAL A 192 3.59 -1.64 -0.87
N GLU A 193 4.73 -0.94 -0.97
CA GLU A 193 4.79 0.44 -1.39
C GLU A 193 4.14 0.63 -2.77
N ALA A 194 4.57 -0.14 -3.77
CA ALA A 194 4.04 -0.08 -5.12
C ALA A 194 2.53 -0.40 -5.19
N GLN A 195 2.05 -1.39 -4.44
CA GLN A 195 0.63 -1.74 -4.41
C GLN A 195 -0.24 -0.58 -3.92
N ILE A 196 0.17 0.09 -2.85
CA ILE A 196 -0.60 1.19 -2.25
C ILE A 196 -0.50 2.44 -3.14
N GLU A 197 0.72 2.85 -3.50
CA GLU A 197 0.95 4.08 -4.25
C GLU A 197 0.36 4.04 -5.65
N GLN A 198 0.61 2.97 -6.41
CA GLN A 198 0.09 2.87 -7.78
C GLN A 198 -1.43 2.66 -7.82
N THR A 199 -2.02 2.07 -6.76
CA THR A 199 -3.49 2.06 -6.61
C THR A 199 -4.03 3.48 -6.44
N ALA A 200 -3.30 4.38 -5.80
CA ALA A 200 -3.69 5.78 -5.67
C ALA A 200 -3.41 6.60 -6.93
N LEU A 201 -2.28 6.38 -7.58
CA LEU A 201 -1.84 7.12 -8.78
C LEU A 201 -2.69 6.84 -10.04
N GLN A 202 -3.61 5.87 -10.02
CA GLN A 202 -4.55 5.66 -11.13
C GLN A 202 -5.50 6.84 -11.37
N PHE A 203 -5.71 7.68 -10.36
CA PHE A 203 -6.65 8.80 -10.44
C PHE A 203 -5.96 10.05 -10.99
N SER A 204 -6.55 10.66 -12.02
CA SER A 204 -5.98 11.85 -12.67
C SER A 204 -5.84 13.07 -11.76
N THR A 205 -6.52 13.07 -10.63
CA THR A 205 -6.41 14.10 -9.58
C THR A 205 -5.23 13.86 -8.64
N VAL A 206 -4.50 12.74 -8.78
CA VAL A 206 -3.37 12.35 -7.94
C VAL A 206 -2.11 12.27 -8.78
N SER A 207 -1.13 13.10 -8.48
CA SER A 207 0.19 13.10 -9.12
C SER A 207 1.32 12.73 -8.15
N ASP A 208 1.05 12.77 -6.85
CA ASP A 208 1.99 12.42 -5.78
C ASP A 208 1.24 11.74 -4.63
N VAL A 209 1.91 10.83 -3.93
CA VAL A 209 1.32 10.05 -2.82
C VAL A 209 2.24 10.08 -1.61
N THR A 210 1.65 10.29 -0.44
CA THR A 210 2.33 10.11 0.84
C THR A 210 1.45 9.24 1.72
N VAL A 211 2.04 8.16 2.24
CA VAL A 211 1.32 7.16 3.04
C VAL A 211 1.88 7.13 4.45
N PHE A 212 0.98 7.11 5.43
CA PHE A 212 1.28 6.90 6.84
C PHE A 212 0.54 5.68 7.36
N VAL A 213 1.20 4.91 8.23
CA VAL A 213 0.59 3.81 8.98
C VAL A 213 0.75 4.12 10.47
N ASN A 214 -0.36 4.28 11.18
CA ASN A 214 -0.38 4.72 12.58
C ASN A 214 0.45 6.01 12.79
N ASP A 215 0.30 6.98 11.88
CA ASP A 215 1.02 8.27 11.82
C ASP A 215 2.54 8.18 11.56
N VAL A 216 3.08 7.01 11.27
CA VAL A 216 4.48 6.80 10.85
C VAL A 216 4.54 6.72 9.31
N PRO A 217 5.49 7.40 8.64
CA PRO A 217 5.67 7.24 7.19
C PRO A 217 5.82 5.77 6.78
N LEU A 218 5.16 5.37 5.69
CA LEU A 218 5.21 3.98 5.23
C LEU A 218 6.64 3.51 4.98
N ALA A 219 7.49 4.34 4.40
CA ALA A 219 8.90 4.02 4.15
C ALA A 219 9.64 3.65 5.45
N ASP A 220 9.36 4.35 6.54
CA ASP A 220 9.98 4.05 7.85
C ASP A 220 9.45 2.72 8.42
N VAL A 221 8.14 2.47 8.28
CA VAL A 221 7.53 1.19 8.68
C VAL A 221 8.13 0.01 7.92
N LEU A 222 8.42 0.18 6.64
CA LEU A 222 8.98 -0.86 5.77
C LEU A 222 10.48 -1.09 6.01
N SER A 223 11.22 -0.05 6.42
CA SER A 223 12.68 -0.12 6.65
C SER A 223 13.09 -0.80 7.95
N THR A 224 12.19 -0.89 8.92
CA THR A 224 12.45 -1.42 10.27
C THR A 224 12.22 -2.92 10.41
N ARG A 225 12.01 -3.65 9.29
CA ARG A 225 11.61 -5.07 9.31
C ARG A 225 12.52 -5.97 8.50
#